data_3ab34575fdd9e3536e76ee7d63747315
#
_entry.id   3ab34575fdd9e3536e76ee7d63747315
#
_cell.length_a   1.000
_cell.length_b   1.000
_cell.length_c   1.000
_cell.angle_alpha   90.00
_cell.angle_beta   90.00
_cell.angle_gamma   90.00
#
_symmetry.space_group_name_H-M   'P 1'
#
loop_
_entity.id
_entity.type
_entity.pdbx_description
1 polymer ?
#
loop_
_entity_poly.entity_id
_entity_poly.type
_entity_poly.pdbx_seq_one_letter_code
_entity_poly.pdbx_strand_id
1 'polypeptide(L)'
;AETYQRVTQMGNHIHNDLPNYRRVVERIKSGQLGKVTRVQIWKSSGEVTRGNLSETTPPPELDYDFWLGVAPKRPYSPLRSHGTWRYFWDYSGGDFMDFWCHISDVAYWALDLKAPDRISAIGGRFFNLDGAETPDAFEAQFSFPGLNYTFSLHPGPMPGFEHMGNIVCVFQGTEATLVTTYGKHE
;
A
#
# COMPACT_ATOMS: atom_id res chain seq x y z
N ALA A 1 -11.61 7.28 21.98
CA ALA A 1 -10.66 7.04 23.07
C ALA A 1 -10.93 7.95 24.26
N GLU A 2 -10.83 9.26 24.12
CA GLU A 2 -10.98 10.24 25.21
C GLU A 2 -12.37 10.18 25.87
N THR A 3 -13.45 10.19 25.10
CA THR A 3 -14.84 10.12 25.61
C THR A 3 -15.09 8.92 26.53
N TYR A 4 -14.46 7.80 26.24
CA TYR A 4 -14.63 6.55 26.99
C TYR A 4 -13.43 6.19 27.85
N GLN A 5 -12.44 7.05 27.94
CA GLN A 5 -11.19 6.86 28.68
C GLN A 5 -10.52 5.50 28.35
N ARG A 6 -10.44 5.18 27.06
CA ARG A 6 -9.79 3.95 26.57
C ARG A 6 -8.47 4.26 25.90
N VAL A 7 -7.49 3.40 26.13
CA VAL A 7 -6.22 3.43 25.40
C VAL A 7 -6.44 2.79 24.04
N THR A 8 -6.07 3.50 22.99
CA THR A 8 -6.13 3.00 21.60
C THR A 8 -4.78 3.18 20.94
N GLN A 9 -4.40 2.21 20.13
CA GLN A 9 -3.16 2.24 19.35
C GLN A 9 -3.44 1.77 17.93
N MET A 10 -3.05 2.58 16.96
CA MET A 10 -3.03 2.17 15.56
C MET A 10 -1.72 1.42 15.28
N GLY A 11 -1.83 0.28 14.59
CA GLY A 11 -0.65 -0.48 14.17
C GLY A 11 0.06 0.21 13.01
N ASN A 12 1.33 0.57 13.20
CA ASN A 12 2.24 0.99 12.13
C ASN A 12 3.63 0.41 12.43
N HIS A 13 3.76 -0.91 12.20
CA HIS A 13 4.96 -1.66 12.51
C HIS A 13 6.17 -1.22 11.67
N ILE A 14 5.95 -0.71 10.47
CA ILE A 14 7.02 -0.33 9.55
C ILE A 14 7.84 0.84 10.10
N HIS A 15 7.17 1.83 10.66
CA HIS A 15 7.82 2.99 11.25
C HIS A 15 8.64 2.62 12.50
N ASN A 16 8.16 1.69 13.30
CA ASN A 16 8.72 1.38 14.61
C ASN A 16 9.67 0.18 14.60
N ASP A 17 9.32 -0.88 13.86
CA ASP A 17 9.93 -2.21 14.05
C ASP A 17 10.95 -2.56 12.96
N LEU A 18 10.98 -1.82 11.84
CA LEU A 18 11.89 -2.11 10.75
C LEU A 18 13.14 -1.18 10.77
N PRO A 19 14.28 -1.67 11.29
CA PRO A 19 15.50 -0.88 11.38
C PRO A 19 16.01 -0.41 10.02
N ASN A 20 15.64 -1.10 8.92
CA ASN A 20 16.02 -0.72 7.58
C ASN A 20 15.47 0.67 7.20
N TYR A 21 14.19 0.95 7.47
CA TYR A 21 13.61 2.25 7.12
C TYR A 21 14.21 3.40 7.93
N ARG A 22 14.56 3.17 9.19
CA ARG A 22 15.29 4.17 9.98
C ARG A 22 16.62 4.54 9.32
N ARG A 23 17.40 3.55 8.85
CA ARG A 23 18.66 3.78 8.14
C ARG A 23 18.46 4.53 6.81
N VAL A 24 17.40 4.18 6.07
CA VAL A 24 17.04 4.90 4.82
C VAL A 24 16.74 6.37 5.12
N VAL A 25 15.92 6.64 6.14
CA VAL A 25 15.60 8.01 6.56
C VAL A 25 16.84 8.77 6.98
N GLU A 26 17.74 8.16 7.77
CA GLU A 26 19.00 8.76 8.19
C GLU A 26 19.87 9.11 6.98
N ARG A 27 20.00 8.21 5.99
CA ARG A 27 20.77 8.47 4.76
C ARG A 27 20.20 9.62 3.94
N ILE A 28 18.89 9.68 3.78
CA ILE A 28 18.23 10.76 3.02
C ILE A 28 18.39 12.09 3.76
N LYS A 29 18.13 12.12 5.07
CA LYS A 29 18.25 13.34 5.89
C LYS A 29 19.69 13.81 6.07
N SER A 30 20.68 12.94 5.94
CA SER A 30 22.10 13.34 5.93
C SER A 30 22.56 14.07 4.66
N GLY A 31 21.72 14.13 3.63
CA GLY A 31 22.01 14.80 2.37
C GLY A 31 22.85 13.97 1.38
N GLN A 32 23.11 12.69 1.66
CA GLN A 32 23.92 11.83 0.78
C GLN A 32 23.34 11.68 -0.64
N LEU A 33 22.03 11.85 -0.80
CA LEU A 33 21.37 11.80 -2.10
C LEU A 33 21.33 13.15 -2.82
N GLY A 34 21.81 14.23 -2.18
CA GLY A 34 21.53 15.58 -2.64
C GLY A 34 20.02 15.90 -2.49
N LYS A 35 19.48 16.75 -3.37
CA LYS A 35 18.04 17.04 -3.38
C LYS A 35 17.27 15.89 -4.01
N VAL A 36 16.41 15.24 -3.26
CA VAL A 36 15.50 14.22 -3.80
C VAL A 36 14.43 14.90 -4.65
N THR A 37 14.38 14.55 -5.93
CA THR A 37 13.45 15.13 -6.92
C THR A 37 12.37 14.15 -7.39
N ARG A 38 12.56 12.85 -7.12
CA ARG A 38 11.59 11.82 -7.47
C ARG A 38 11.56 10.72 -6.41
N VAL A 39 10.34 10.30 -6.08
CA VAL A 39 10.05 9.07 -5.35
C VAL A 39 9.18 8.17 -6.24
N GLN A 40 9.55 6.93 -6.36
CA GLN A 40 8.79 5.94 -7.11
C GLN A 40 8.56 4.71 -6.26
N ILE A 41 7.29 4.38 -6.06
CA ILE A 41 6.88 3.16 -5.36
C ILE A 41 6.35 2.17 -6.38
N TRP A 42 6.76 0.93 -6.23
CA TRP A 42 6.25 -0.21 -6.97
C TRP A 42 5.72 -1.26 -6.00
N LYS A 43 4.50 -1.72 -6.25
CA LYS A 43 3.89 -2.86 -5.57
C LYS A 43 3.43 -3.87 -6.61
N SER A 44 3.95 -5.09 -6.52
CA SER A 44 3.44 -6.19 -7.32
C SER A 44 2.05 -6.59 -6.84
N SER A 45 1.05 -6.57 -7.73
CA SER A 45 -0.32 -7.00 -7.41
C SER A 45 -0.44 -8.51 -7.23
N GLY A 46 0.54 -9.27 -7.74
CA GLY A 46 0.49 -10.72 -7.83
C GLY A 46 -0.56 -11.21 -8.85
N GLU A 47 -0.30 -12.35 -9.43
CA GLU A 47 -1.25 -13.08 -10.27
C GLU A 47 -2.02 -14.09 -9.40
N VAL A 48 -2.91 -13.60 -8.55
CA VAL A 48 -3.70 -14.46 -7.67
C VAL A 48 -5.16 -14.39 -8.10
N THR A 49 -5.62 -15.43 -8.78
CA THR A 49 -7.05 -15.64 -8.98
C THR A 49 -7.69 -15.97 -7.63
N ARG A 50 -8.52 -15.08 -7.14
CA ARG A 50 -9.17 -15.20 -5.83
C ARG A 50 -10.45 -16.06 -5.87
N GLY A 51 -10.83 -16.50 -7.06
CA GLY A 51 -12.04 -17.27 -7.31
C GLY A 51 -13.26 -16.43 -7.63
N ASN A 52 -14.37 -17.09 -7.83
CA ASN A 52 -15.65 -16.43 -8.15
C ASN A 52 -16.42 -16.09 -6.87
N LEU A 53 -17.17 -15.01 -6.93
CA LEU A 53 -18.07 -14.64 -5.86
C LEU A 53 -19.23 -15.66 -5.80
N SER A 54 -19.36 -16.31 -4.66
CA SER A 54 -20.49 -17.21 -4.36
C SER A 54 -21.09 -16.82 -3.03
N GLU A 55 -22.42 -16.77 -2.97
CA GLU A 55 -23.15 -16.48 -1.74
C GLU A 55 -23.47 -17.77 -1.03
N THR A 56 -23.14 -17.84 0.25
CA THR A 56 -23.34 -19.02 1.10
C THR A 56 -23.78 -18.59 2.50
N THR A 57 -24.11 -19.57 3.34
CA THR A 57 -24.34 -19.31 4.77
C THR A 57 -23.02 -19.08 5.49
N PRO A 58 -22.92 -18.08 6.37
CA PRO A 58 -21.73 -17.90 7.21
C PRO A 58 -21.45 -19.16 8.03
N PRO A 59 -20.16 -19.47 8.29
CA PRO A 59 -19.80 -20.50 9.26
C PRO A 59 -20.42 -20.20 10.64
N PRO A 60 -20.85 -21.22 11.39
CA PRO A 60 -21.54 -21.01 12.67
C PRO A 60 -20.67 -20.30 13.73
N GLU A 61 -19.34 -20.35 13.59
CA GLU A 61 -18.40 -19.67 14.47
C GLU A 61 -18.23 -18.18 14.14
N LEU A 62 -18.71 -17.73 12.99
CA LEU A 62 -18.58 -16.34 12.52
C LEU A 62 -19.85 -15.56 12.85
N ASP A 63 -19.77 -14.65 13.81
CA ASP A 63 -20.78 -13.58 13.95
C ASP A 63 -20.63 -12.60 12.78
N TYR A 64 -21.32 -12.91 11.68
CA TYR A 64 -21.16 -12.17 10.44
C TYR A 64 -21.72 -10.75 10.53
N ASP A 65 -22.76 -10.52 11.31
CA ASP A 65 -23.32 -9.19 11.52
C ASP A 65 -22.36 -8.29 12.30
N PHE A 66 -21.73 -8.84 13.31
CA PHE A 66 -20.66 -8.15 14.05
C PHE A 66 -19.41 -7.92 13.17
N TRP A 67 -19.04 -8.90 12.33
CA TRP A 67 -17.90 -8.75 11.39
C TRP A 67 -18.14 -7.62 10.39
N LEU A 68 -19.36 -7.49 9.85
CA LEU A 68 -19.72 -6.39 8.94
C LEU A 68 -19.60 -5.02 9.61
N GLY A 69 -19.94 -4.93 10.89
CA GLY A 69 -19.88 -3.67 11.62
C GLY A 69 -20.72 -2.58 10.95
N VAL A 70 -20.08 -1.52 10.50
CA VAL A 70 -20.72 -0.37 9.82
C VAL A 70 -20.75 -0.52 8.30
N ALA A 71 -20.16 -1.59 7.74
CA ALA A 71 -20.16 -1.83 6.30
C ALA A 71 -21.57 -2.17 5.78
N PRO A 72 -21.85 -1.98 4.49
CA PRO A 72 -23.12 -2.36 3.90
C PRO A 72 -23.44 -3.83 4.11
N LYS A 73 -24.69 -4.15 4.45
CA LYS A 73 -25.12 -5.53 4.60
C LYS A 73 -25.13 -6.23 3.24
N ARG A 74 -24.30 -7.25 3.10
CA ARG A 74 -24.21 -8.11 1.92
C ARG A 74 -24.40 -9.56 2.33
N PRO A 75 -24.92 -10.42 1.45
CA PRO A 75 -24.87 -11.86 1.69
C PRO A 75 -23.44 -12.33 1.92
N TYR A 76 -23.28 -13.31 2.80
CA TYR A 76 -21.97 -13.86 3.08
C TYR A 76 -21.37 -14.53 1.84
N SER A 77 -20.09 -14.30 1.63
CA SER A 77 -19.27 -15.01 0.66
C SER A 77 -17.88 -15.25 1.24
N PRO A 78 -17.33 -16.47 1.13
CA PRO A 78 -15.94 -16.74 1.52
C PRO A 78 -14.94 -15.79 0.85
N LEU A 79 -15.25 -15.35 -0.37
CA LEU A 79 -14.39 -14.40 -1.10
C LEU A 79 -14.38 -13.00 -0.48
N ARG A 80 -15.45 -12.59 0.23
CA ARG A 80 -15.54 -11.29 0.90
C ARG A 80 -14.98 -11.28 2.32
N SER A 81 -14.52 -12.41 2.84
CA SER A 81 -14.08 -12.52 4.25
C SER A 81 -12.63 -13.00 4.37
N HIS A 82 -12.06 -12.96 5.59
CA HIS A 82 -10.77 -13.53 5.96
C HIS A 82 -9.58 -13.15 5.05
N GLY A 83 -9.36 -11.87 4.81
CA GLY A 83 -8.19 -11.39 4.06
C GLY A 83 -8.52 -10.92 2.65
N THR A 84 -9.36 -11.63 1.91
CA THR A 84 -9.79 -11.23 0.57
C THR A 84 -10.79 -10.07 0.56
N TRP A 85 -11.39 -9.73 1.68
CA TRP A 85 -12.23 -8.53 1.85
C TRP A 85 -11.53 -7.25 1.37
N ARG A 86 -10.22 -7.21 1.40
CA ARG A 86 -9.40 -6.08 0.93
C ARG A 86 -9.70 -5.66 -0.50
N TYR A 87 -10.20 -6.57 -1.31
CA TYR A 87 -10.44 -6.37 -2.74
C TYR A 87 -11.88 -5.99 -3.09
N PHE A 88 -12.69 -5.61 -2.08
CA PHE A 88 -14.07 -5.15 -2.25
C PHE A 88 -14.22 -3.73 -1.74
N TRP A 89 -14.83 -2.86 -2.56
CA TRP A 89 -15.01 -1.44 -2.24
C TRP A 89 -15.82 -1.18 -0.97
N ASP A 90 -16.74 -2.07 -0.62
CA ASP A 90 -17.52 -1.96 0.62
C ASP A 90 -16.65 -2.03 1.89
N TYR A 91 -15.44 -2.59 1.79
CA TYR A 91 -14.59 -2.89 2.95
C TYR A 91 -13.21 -2.24 2.87
N SER A 92 -12.67 -2.04 1.67
CA SER A 92 -11.30 -1.53 1.50
C SER A 92 -11.07 -0.97 0.08
N GLY A 93 -9.84 -0.53 -0.20
CA GLY A 93 -9.42 -0.03 -1.51
C GLY A 93 -8.33 -0.88 -2.19
N GLY A 94 -8.31 -2.19 -1.92
CA GLY A 94 -7.39 -3.14 -2.55
C GLY A 94 -5.94 -2.98 -2.12
N ASP A 95 -5.05 -3.53 -2.92
CA ASP A 95 -3.60 -3.49 -2.68
C ASP A 95 -3.05 -2.07 -2.50
N PHE A 96 -3.64 -1.08 -3.16
CA PHE A 96 -3.21 0.30 -2.99
C PHE A 96 -3.41 0.78 -1.55
N MET A 97 -4.64 0.74 -1.05
CA MET A 97 -4.96 1.25 0.28
C MET A 97 -4.29 0.42 1.39
N ASP A 98 -4.16 -0.90 1.16
CA ASP A 98 -3.51 -1.80 2.11
C ASP A 98 -2.00 -1.51 2.22
N PHE A 99 -1.31 -1.29 1.09
CA PHE A 99 0.15 -1.09 1.07
C PHE A 99 0.61 0.37 1.06
N TRP A 100 -0.27 1.33 0.73
CA TRP A 100 0.09 2.74 0.75
C TRP A 100 0.67 3.19 2.08
N CYS A 101 -0.03 2.92 3.19
CA CYS A 101 0.41 3.30 4.52
C CYS A 101 1.71 2.60 4.97
N HIS A 102 2.04 1.47 4.36
CA HIS A 102 3.26 0.75 4.68
C HIS A 102 4.48 1.32 3.94
N ILE A 103 4.45 1.34 2.62
CA ILE A 103 5.64 1.70 1.83
C ILE A 103 5.81 3.22 1.67
N SER A 104 4.71 3.98 1.67
CA SER A 104 4.81 5.44 1.58
C SER A 104 5.33 6.08 2.87
N ASP A 105 5.17 5.42 4.01
CA ASP A 105 5.60 5.93 5.32
C ASP A 105 7.08 6.33 5.30
N VAL A 106 7.96 5.53 4.70
CA VAL A 106 9.39 5.84 4.63
C VAL A 106 9.66 7.14 3.86
N ALA A 107 8.91 7.40 2.79
CA ALA A 107 9.08 8.62 2.00
C ALA A 107 8.54 9.85 2.74
N TYR A 108 7.36 9.73 3.36
CA TYR A 108 6.80 10.79 4.18
C TYR A 108 7.69 11.14 5.36
N TRP A 109 8.26 10.15 6.02
CA TRP A 109 9.19 10.33 7.12
C TRP A 109 10.53 10.94 6.69
N ALA A 110 11.11 10.43 5.60
CA ALA A 110 12.41 10.89 5.13
C ALA A 110 12.40 12.33 4.60
N LEU A 111 11.31 12.72 3.93
CA LEU A 111 11.17 14.00 3.23
C LEU A 111 10.24 14.98 3.94
N ASP A 112 9.72 14.62 5.13
CA ASP A 112 8.79 15.43 5.93
C ASP A 112 7.56 15.90 5.12
N LEU A 113 7.05 15.02 4.23
CA LEU A 113 5.97 15.33 3.32
C LEU A 113 4.66 15.62 4.07
N LYS A 114 3.85 16.47 3.49
CA LYS A 114 2.49 16.80 3.92
C LYS A 114 1.49 16.32 2.86
N ALA A 115 0.36 16.97 2.71
CA ALA A 115 -0.57 16.68 1.64
C ALA A 115 0.04 17.08 0.28
N PRO A 116 -0.19 16.30 -0.78
CA PRO A 116 0.19 16.70 -2.14
C PRO A 116 -0.74 17.80 -2.66
N ASP A 117 -0.22 18.65 -3.54
CA ASP A 117 -0.98 19.71 -4.20
C ASP A 117 -1.99 19.16 -5.22
N ARG A 118 -1.65 18.03 -5.84
CA ARG A 118 -2.46 17.36 -6.86
C ARG A 118 -2.25 15.86 -6.83
N ILE A 119 -3.33 15.13 -7.08
CA ILE A 119 -3.31 13.67 -7.27
C ILE A 119 -4.01 13.36 -8.60
N SER A 120 -3.42 12.46 -9.38
CA SER A 120 -4.04 11.86 -10.55
C SER A 120 -3.77 10.37 -10.57
N ALA A 121 -4.72 9.58 -11.08
CA ALA A 121 -4.56 8.14 -11.19
C ALA A 121 -5.29 7.61 -12.42
N ILE A 122 -4.73 6.53 -12.98
CA ILE A 122 -5.33 5.77 -14.08
C ILE A 122 -5.09 4.29 -13.83
N GLY A 123 -6.07 3.45 -14.10
CA GLY A 123 -5.95 2.00 -13.92
C GLY A 123 -7.28 1.28 -13.95
N GLY A 124 -7.25 0.00 -13.63
CA GLY A 124 -8.42 -0.86 -13.67
C GLY A 124 -8.10 -2.32 -13.34
N ARG A 125 -9.01 -3.19 -13.76
CA ARG A 125 -8.83 -4.64 -13.68
C ARG A 125 -8.51 -5.17 -15.07
N PHE A 126 -7.31 -5.69 -15.24
CA PHE A 126 -6.80 -6.12 -16.54
C PHE A 126 -6.26 -7.55 -16.54
N PHE A 127 -5.83 -8.06 -15.40
CA PHE A 127 -5.09 -9.31 -15.29
C PHE A 127 -5.86 -10.41 -14.57
N ASN A 128 -6.58 -10.10 -13.49
CA ASN A 128 -7.29 -11.08 -12.69
C ASN A 128 -8.77 -11.09 -13.04
N LEU A 129 -9.23 -12.18 -13.67
CA LEU A 129 -10.64 -12.44 -14.01
C LEU A 129 -11.34 -13.18 -12.85
N ASP A 130 -11.35 -12.57 -11.69
CA ASP A 130 -12.00 -13.11 -10.49
C ASP A 130 -13.15 -12.19 -10.00
N GLY A 131 -13.77 -12.54 -8.91
CA GLY A 131 -14.90 -11.78 -8.34
C GLY A 131 -14.50 -10.52 -7.56
N ALA A 132 -13.22 -10.14 -7.51
CA ALA A 132 -12.78 -8.93 -6.82
C ALA A 132 -13.12 -7.65 -7.60
N GLU A 133 -13.20 -6.52 -6.91
CA GLU A 133 -13.70 -5.26 -7.47
C GLU A 133 -12.59 -4.20 -7.66
N THR A 134 -11.59 -4.20 -6.78
CA THR A 134 -10.54 -3.17 -6.80
C THR A 134 -9.55 -3.39 -7.93
N PRO A 135 -8.87 -2.35 -8.43
CA PRO A 135 -7.88 -2.46 -9.50
C PRO A 135 -6.78 -3.48 -9.19
N ASP A 136 -6.33 -4.20 -10.20
CA ASP A 136 -5.16 -5.06 -10.16
C ASP A 136 -3.95 -4.47 -10.89
N ALA A 137 -4.15 -3.37 -11.62
CA ALA A 137 -3.07 -2.51 -12.11
C ALA A 137 -3.51 -1.06 -12.16
N PHE A 138 -2.64 -0.16 -11.71
CA PHE A 138 -2.82 1.28 -11.88
C PHE A 138 -1.53 2.06 -11.62
N GLU A 139 -1.54 3.31 -12.09
CA GLU A 139 -0.55 4.33 -11.80
C GLU A 139 -1.21 5.50 -11.08
N ALA A 140 -0.60 5.95 -9.99
CA ALA A 140 -0.99 7.17 -9.31
C ALA A 140 0.18 8.14 -9.23
N GLN A 141 -0.08 9.42 -9.48
CA GLN A 141 0.88 10.51 -9.37
C GLN A 141 0.44 11.49 -8.29
N PHE A 142 1.40 11.91 -7.48
CA PHE A 142 1.22 12.86 -6.41
C PHE A 142 2.21 14.00 -6.62
N SER A 143 1.71 15.22 -6.78
CA SER A 143 2.55 16.40 -6.99
C SER A 143 2.81 17.10 -5.66
N PHE A 144 4.08 17.29 -5.37
CA PHE A 144 4.56 18.11 -4.27
C PHE A 144 5.50 19.19 -4.83
N PRO A 145 5.73 20.32 -4.15
CA PRO A 145 6.67 21.32 -4.60
C PRO A 145 8.09 20.75 -4.80
N GLY A 146 8.54 20.68 -6.04
CA GLY A 146 9.88 20.19 -6.39
C GLY A 146 10.10 18.69 -6.28
N LEU A 147 9.02 17.89 -6.11
CA LEU A 147 9.09 16.44 -6.01
C LEU A 147 8.01 15.79 -6.88
N ASN A 148 8.43 14.84 -7.72
CA ASN A 148 7.53 13.94 -8.43
C ASN A 148 7.42 12.63 -7.65
N TYR A 149 6.21 12.27 -7.26
CA TYR A 149 5.95 11.07 -6.48
C TYR A 149 4.96 10.17 -7.23
N THR A 150 5.32 8.91 -7.44
CA THR A 150 4.47 7.94 -8.15
C THR A 150 4.28 6.67 -7.33
N PHE A 151 3.10 6.05 -7.49
CA PHE A 151 2.81 4.72 -7.00
C PHE A 151 2.28 3.87 -8.16
N SER A 152 2.96 2.76 -8.41
CA SER A 152 2.61 1.81 -9.47
C SER A 152 2.18 0.47 -8.87
N LEU A 153 1.03 -0.03 -9.28
CA LEU A 153 0.55 -1.38 -9.00
C LEU A 153 0.49 -2.16 -10.31
N HIS A 154 1.29 -3.20 -10.42
CA HIS A 154 1.35 -4.06 -11.60
C HIS A 154 1.65 -5.51 -11.25
N PRO A 155 1.29 -6.49 -12.09
CA PRO A 155 1.80 -7.85 -11.96
C PRO A 155 3.32 -7.87 -12.11
N GLY A 156 3.97 -8.73 -11.32
CA GLY A 156 5.41 -8.91 -11.36
C GLY A 156 6.24 -7.83 -10.64
N PRO A 157 7.53 -8.09 -10.48
CA PRO A 157 8.46 -7.19 -9.82
C PRO A 157 8.73 -5.93 -10.65
N MET A 158 9.29 -4.91 -10.00
CA MET A 158 9.69 -3.69 -10.67
C MET A 158 10.82 -3.96 -11.68
N PRO A 159 10.65 -3.58 -12.98
CA PRO A 159 11.67 -3.78 -14.00
C PRO A 159 13.01 -3.14 -13.62
N GLY A 160 14.09 -3.91 -13.71
CA GLY A 160 15.45 -3.49 -13.32
C GLY A 160 15.76 -3.62 -11.83
N PHE A 161 14.75 -3.97 -11.00
CA PHE A 161 14.90 -4.16 -9.56
C PHE A 161 14.25 -5.47 -9.09
N GLU A 162 14.22 -6.48 -9.94
CA GLU A 162 13.60 -7.78 -9.68
C GLU A 162 14.15 -8.44 -8.41
N HIS A 163 15.45 -8.25 -8.15
CA HIS A 163 16.15 -8.75 -6.96
C HIS A 163 15.68 -8.08 -5.65
N MET A 164 15.00 -6.93 -5.75
CA MET A 164 14.44 -6.24 -4.58
C MET A 164 13.11 -6.82 -4.12
N GLY A 165 12.42 -7.62 -4.97
CA GLY A 165 11.17 -8.31 -4.63
C GLY A 165 9.91 -7.53 -5.03
N ASN A 166 8.82 -7.81 -4.32
CA ASN A 166 7.48 -7.40 -4.74
C ASN A 166 7.04 -6.00 -4.31
N ILE A 167 7.83 -5.34 -3.48
CA ILE A 167 7.55 -3.98 -3.01
C ILE A 167 8.85 -3.19 -2.93
N VAL A 168 8.91 -2.10 -3.68
CA VAL A 168 10.13 -1.31 -3.86
C VAL A 168 9.80 0.17 -3.75
N CYS A 169 10.65 0.92 -3.09
CA CYS A 169 10.64 2.38 -3.11
C CYS A 169 12.00 2.89 -3.59
N VAL A 170 11.98 3.74 -4.61
CA VAL A 170 13.17 4.36 -5.20
C VAL A 170 13.15 5.84 -4.89
N PHE A 171 14.24 6.35 -4.30
CA PHE A 171 14.51 7.78 -4.12
C PHE A 171 15.57 8.22 -5.09
N GLN A 172 15.26 9.14 -6.00
CA GLN A 172 16.19 9.71 -6.94
C GLN A 172 16.56 11.13 -6.50
N GLY A 173 17.80 11.28 -6.08
CA GLY A 173 18.37 12.57 -5.74
C GLY A 173 19.26 13.11 -6.86
N THR A 174 19.81 14.32 -6.67
CA THR A 174 20.74 14.94 -7.62
C THR A 174 22.12 14.30 -7.61
N GLU A 175 22.51 13.66 -6.51
CA GLU A 175 23.84 13.09 -6.31
C GLU A 175 23.83 11.54 -6.34
N ALA A 176 22.74 10.92 -5.88
CA ALA A 176 22.62 9.47 -5.81
C ALA A 176 21.18 9.00 -5.88
N THR A 177 21.00 7.70 -6.14
CA THR A 177 19.73 6.99 -6.05
C THR A 177 19.80 5.99 -4.91
N LEU A 178 18.74 5.87 -4.14
CA LEU A 178 18.58 4.85 -3.10
C LEU A 178 17.34 4.03 -3.39
N VAL A 179 17.49 2.71 -3.37
CA VAL A 179 16.41 1.75 -3.56
C VAL A 179 16.19 1.00 -2.26
N THR A 180 14.94 0.84 -1.84
CA THR A 180 14.63 0.15 -0.59
C THR A 180 13.39 -0.72 -0.70
N THR A 181 13.41 -1.77 0.10
CA THR A 181 12.25 -2.60 0.48
C THR A 181 12.07 -2.52 1.99
N TYR A 182 11.19 -3.33 2.56
CA TYR A 182 11.06 -3.41 4.02
C TYR A 182 12.36 -3.82 4.74
N GLY A 183 13.11 -4.75 4.19
CA GLY A 183 14.24 -5.40 4.87
C GLY A 183 15.63 -4.98 4.42
N LYS A 184 15.77 -4.35 3.26
CA LYS A 184 17.08 -3.99 2.68
C LYS A 184 17.02 -2.72 1.86
N HIS A 185 18.19 -2.12 1.64
CA HIS A 185 18.38 -0.98 0.72
C HIS A 185 19.75 -1.05 0.03
N GLU A 186 19.86 -0.42 -1.09
CA GLU A 186 21.08 -0.24 -1.87
C GLU A 186 21.16 1.16 -2.49
#